data_3901a365e4e4be7656701ff87e42717b
#
_entry.id   3901a365e4e4be7656701ff87e42717b
#
_cell.length_a   1.000
_cell.length_b   1.000
_cell.length_c   1.000
_cell.angle_alpha   90.00
_cell.angle_beta   90.00
_cell.angle_gamma   90.00
#
_symmetry.space_group_name_H-M   'P 1'
#
loop_
_entity.id
_entity.type
_entity.pdbx_description
1 polymer ?
#
loop_
_entity_poly.entity_id
_entity_poly.type
_entity_poly.pdbx_seq_one_letter_code
_entity_poly.pdbx_strand_id
1 'polypeptide(L)'
;MSIHRRTFLKSSASFLPAIALQNVLAQASTETPSAPALHPVPAGEDRSGHLHSLGFSSLAFKVITSDTAGNLLVIEHTNLMPDTGPALHLHLSQEEWFYIMEGEVRFQVGDRRLQLGPGDSFLAPRRIPHTFSATGSPAHMLIAFTPADKMEQYFIDAAAHPSLAAKQDFMNRYDMQWIGPSPFWKS
;
A
#
# COMPACT_ATOMS: atom_id res chain seq x y z
N MET A 1 -22.04 -62.39 -25.78
CA MET A 1 -23.43 -62.12 -26.22
C MET A 1 -23.48 -60.65 -26.67
N SER A 2 -23.54 -60.45 -27.97
CA SER A 2 -23.46 -59.14 -28.64
C SER A 2 -24.86 -58.66 -28.97
N ILE A 3 -25.17 -57.39 -28.66
CA ILE A 3 -26.35 -56.76 -29.23
C ILE A 3 -25.97 -55.40 -29.77
N HIS A 4 -25.93 -55.33 -31.06
CA HIS A 4 -25.90 -54.12 -31.87
C HIS A 4 -27.30 -53.46 -31.89
N ARG A 5 -27.36 -52.17 -31.65
CA ARG A 5 -28.51 -51.37 -32.08
C ARG A 5 -28.04 -50.16 -32.91
N ARG A 6 -28.27 -50.30 -34.22
CA ARG A 6 -28.27 -49.21 -35.18
C ARG A 6 -29.59 -48.46 -35.04
N THR A 7 -29.55 -47.14 -34.91
CA THR A 7 -30.74 -46.26 -35.01
C THR A 7 -30.51 -45.18 -36.06
N PHE A 8 -31.37 -45.21 -36.97
CA PHE A 8 -31.61 -44.45 -38.18
C PHE A 8 -31.59 -42.93 -38.02
N LEU A 9 -30.79 -42.24 -38.82
CA LEU A 9 -30.88 -40.81 -39.05
C LEU A 9 -31.94 -40.52 -40.12
N LYS A 10 -33.05 -39.84 -39.77
CA LYS A 10 -33.96 -39.25 -40.73
C LYS A 10 -33.52 -37.81 -40.96
N SER A 11 -33.07 -37.54 -42.18
CA SER A 11 -32.80 -36.19 -42.71
C SER A 11 -34.12 -35.45 -42.92
N SER A 12 -34.29 -34.33 -42.23
CA SER A 12 -35.29 -33.33 -42.56
C SER A 12 -34.57 -32.07 -43.03
N ALA A 13 -34.58 -31.86 -44.34
CA ALA A 13 -34.09 -30.63 -44.92
C ALA A 13 -35.15 -29.54 -44.70
N SER A 14 -34.86 -28.58 -43.84
CA SER A 14 -35.61 -27.35 -43.72
C SER A 14 -34.84 -26.24 -44.39
N PHE A 15 -35.39 -25.76 -45.49
CA PHE A 15 -34.94 -24.54 -46.16
C PHE A 15 -35.18 -23.35 -45.26
N LEU A 16 -34.11 -22.68 -44.82
CA LEU A 16 -34.17 -21.35 -44.23
C LEU A 16 -33.67 -20.34 -45.28
N PRO A 17 -34.31 -19.16 -45.42
CA PRO A 17 -33.88 -18.17 -46.38
C PRO A 17 -32.55 -17.56 -45.93
N ALA A 18 -31.65 -17.40 -46.89
CA ALA A 18 -30.41 -16.67 -46.71
C ALA A 18 -30.72 -15.19 -46.43
N ILE A 19 -30.78 -14.84 -45.17
CA ILE A 19 -30.67 -13.47 -44.71
C ILE A 19 -29.20 -13.10 -44.74
N ALA A 20 -28.89 -12.17 -45.61
CA ALA A 20 -27.56 -11.62 -45.78
C ALA A 20 -26.97 -11.16 -44.43
N LEU A 21 -26.02 -11.88 -43.95
CA LEU A 21 -25.14 -11.47 -42.84
C LEU A 21 -24.10 -10.51 -43.43
N GLN A 22 -24.53 -9.27 -43.75
CA GLN A 22 -23.62 -8.21 -44.14
C GLN A 22 -23.00 -7.62 -42.85
N ASN A 23 -21.73 -7.84 -42.71
CA ASN A 23 -20.70 -6.96 -42.12
C ASN A 23 -21.11 -6.22 -40.86
N VAL A 24 -20.96 -6.91 -39.71
CA VAL A 24 -20.53 -6.26 -38.48
C VAL A 24 -19.18 -6.89 -38.08
N LEU A 25 -18.18 -6.68 -38.94
CA LEU A 25 -16.81 -6.60 -38.45
C LEU A 25 -16.74 -5.25 -37.74
N ALA A 26 -17.19 -5.23 -36.48
CA ALA A 26 -16.76 -4.22 -35.56
C ALA A 26 -15.23 -4.34 -35.54
N GLN A 27 -14.55 -3.37 -36.13
CA GLN A 27 -13.14 -3.14 -35.93
C GLN A 27 -13.00 -2.87 -34.43
N ALA A 28 -12.78 -3.93 -33.66
CA ALA A 28 -12.16 -3.81 -32.36
C ALA A 28 -10.78 -3.22 -32.66
N SER A 29 -10.67 -1.92 -32.56
CA SER A 29 -9.41 -1.22 -32.49
C SER A 29 -8.66 -1.88 -31.33
N THR A 30 -7.74 -2.76 -31.65
CA THR A 30 -6.74 -3.23 -30.69
C THR A 30 -5.81 -2.07 -30.46
N GLU A 31 -6.28 -1.06 -29.73
CA GLU A 31 -5.36 -0.13 -29.10
C GLU A 31 -4.53 -0.98 -28.13
N THR A 32 -3.32 -1.31 -28.54
CA THR A 32 -2.32 -1.84 -27.64
C THR A 32 -2.21 -0.81 -26.52
N PRO A 33 -2.50 -1.15 -25.25
CA PRO A 33 -2.37 -0.20 -24.17
C PRO A 33 -0.97 0.40 -24.27
N SER A 34 -0.89 1.70 -24.45
CA SER A 34 0.38 2.42 -24.38
C SER A 34 1.06 2.03 -23.07
N ALA A 35 2.31 1.61 -23.12
CA ALA A 35 3.04 1.31 -21.89
C ALA A 35 2.96 2.52 -20.97
N PRO A 36 2.63 2.34 -19.69
CA PRO A 36 2.54 3.46 -18.77
C PRO A 36 3.86 4.23 -18.77
N ALA A 37 3.77 5.55 -18.79
CA ALA A 37 4.97 6.40 -18.76
C ALA A 37 5.76 6.09 -17.48
N LEU A 38 7.04 5.72 -17.63
CA LEU A 38 7.93 5.48 -16.51
C LEU A 38 8.38 6.82 -15.95
N HIS A 39 8.13 7.06 -14.68
CA HIS A 39 8.52 8.27 -13.98
C HIS A 39 9.38 7.87 -12.75
N PRO A 40 10.71 7.73 -12.92
CA PRO A 40 11.59 7.49 -11.79
C PRO A 40 11.47 8.63 -10.76
N VAL A 41 11.53 8.30 -9.49
CA VAL A 41 11.64 9.27 -8.40
C VAL A 41 13.09 9.29 -7.95
N PRO A 42 13.87 10.36 -8.24
CA PRO A 42 15.27 10.45 -7.84
C PRO A 42 15.47 10.36 -6.32
N ALA A 43 16.70 10.09 -5.90
CA ALA A 43 17.05 10.08 -4.49
C ALA A 43 16.79 11.46 -3.85
N GLY A 44 16.17 11.47 -2.68
CA GLY A 44 15.82 12.70 -1.96
C GLY A 44 14.60 13.45 -2.50
N GLU A 45 14.01 12.99 -3.61
CA GLU A 45 12.81 13.60 -4.18
C GLU A 45 11.53 12.84 -3.80
N ASP A 46 10.42 13.53 -3.93
CA ASP A 46 9.06 13.03 -3.67
C ASP A 46 8.28 12.87 -4.97
N ARG A 47 7.48 11.82 -5.08
CA ARG A 47 6.65 11.52 -6.24
C ARG A 47 5.64 12.63 -6.58
N SER A 48 5.15 13.33 -5.56
CA SER A 48 4.23 14.47 -5.71
C SER A 48 4.94 15.81 -5.90
N GLY A 49 6.27 15.84 -5.79
CA GLY A 49 7.11 17.05 -5.88
C GLY A 49 7.17 17.84 -4.54
N HIS A 50 6.64 17.32 -3.45
CA HIS A 50 6.59 18.01 -2.16
C HIS A 50 6.98 17.07 -1.01
N LEU A 51 8.11 17.36 -0.36
CA LEU A 51 8.47 16.66 0.88
C LEU A 51 7.52 17.03 2.01
N HIS A 52 7.20 16.05 2.84
CA HIS A 52 6.34 16.20 4.00
C HIS A 52 7.13 16.02 5.29
N SER A 53 6.60 16.48 6.42
CA SER A 53 7.22 16.30 7.73
C SER A 53 6.19 15.99 8.79
N LEU A 54 6.47 14.96 9.59
CA LEU A 54 5.68 14.65 10.81
C LEU A 54 6.28 15.30 12.06
N GLY A 55 7.30 16.14 11.92
CA GLY A 55 8.04 16.75 13.02
C GLY A 55 9.15 15.85 13.58
N PHE A 56 8.95 14.54 13.62
CA PHE A 56 9.95 13.56 14.06
C PHE A 56 10.68 12.83 12.90
N SER A 57 10.21 13.00 11.69
CA SER A 57 10.82 12.49 10.46
C SER A 57 10.40 13.32 9.25
N SER A 58 11.23 13.30 8.21
CA SER A 58 10.88 13.80 6.88
C SER A 58 10.36 12.63 6.03
N LEU A 59 9.37 12.89 5.18
CA LEU A 59 8.71 11.90 4.35
C LEU A 59 8.84 12.25 2.88
N ALA A 60 9.17 11.26 2.05
CA ALA A 60 9.08 11.33 0.60
C ALA A 60 8.24 10.16 0.09
N PHE A 61 7.16 10.44 -0.63
CA PHE A 61 6.41 9.42 -1.33
C PHE A 61 7.21 8.90 -2.52
N LYS A 62 7.41 7.58 -2.59
CA LYS A 62 8.12 6.92 -3.70
C LYS A 62 7.17 6.23 -4.67
N VAL A 63 6.08 5.67 -4.14
CA VAL A 63 4.93 5.15 -4.90
C VAL A 63 3.68 5.70 -4.26
N ILE A 64 2.84 6.36 -5.03
CA ILE A 64 1.57 6.92 -4.54
C ILE A 64 0.39 6.03 -4.92
N THR A 65 -0.73 6.25 -4.26
CA THR A 65 -1.95 5.44 -4.40
C THR A 65 -2.42 5.34 -5.85
N SER A 66 -2.33 6.43 -6.63
CA SER A 66 -2.74 6.45 -8.04
C SER A 66 -1.83 5.63 -8.96
N ASP A 67 -0.55 5.41 -8.61
CA ASP A 67 0.37 4.61 -9.41
C ASP A 67 -0.05 3.13 -9.48
N THR A 68 -0.81 2.66 -8.48
CA THR A 68 -1.13 1.24 -8.29
C THR A 68 -2.61 0.94 -8.14
N ALA A 69 -3.48 1.87 -8.51
CA ALA A 69 -4.92 1.76 -8.32
C ALA A 69 -5.32 1.41 -6.86
N GLY A 70 -4.63 2.01 -5.88
CA GLY A 70 -4.90 1.84 -4.47
C GLY A 70 -4.23 0.63 -3.79
N ASN A 71 -3.39 -0.13 -4.50
CA ASN A 71 -2.83 -1.36 -3.93
C ASN A 71 -1.57 -1.15 -3.09
N LEU A 72 -0.77 -0.12 -3.41
CA LEU A 72 0.53 0.09 -2.76
C LEU A 72 0.80 1.58 -2.56
N LEU A 73 1.26 1.92 -1.38
CA LEU A 73 1.90 3.19 -1.05
C LEU A 73 3.32 2.87 -0.53
N VAL A 74 4.34 3.58 -1.00
CA VAL A 74 5.71 3.47 -0.46
C VAL A 74 6.20 4.84 -0.05
N ILE A 75 6.66 4.94 1.18
CA ILE A 75 7.17 6.17 1.78
C ILE A 75 8.60 5.94 2.26
N GLU A 76 9.47 6.86 1.94
CA GLU A 76 10.81 6.96 2.50
C GLU A 76 10.77 7.89 3.72
N HIS A 77 11.12 7.37 4.89
CA HIS A 77 11.30 8.11 6.11
C HIS A 77 12.78 8.42 6.30
N THR A 78 13.15 9.69 6.21
CA THR A 78 14.50 10.16 6.52
C THR A 78 14.51 10.94 7.82
N ASN A 79 15.66 10.96 8.48
CA ASN A 79 15.84 11.67 9.77
C ASN A 79 14.79 11.27 10.83
N LEU A 80 14.45 9.98 10.91
CA LEU A 80 13.63 9.49 12.02
C LEU A 80 14.40 9.68 13.33
N MET A 81 13.92 10.58 14.18
CA MET A 81 14.62 10.98 15.39
C MET A 81 14.48 9.96 16.52
N PRO A 82 15.55 9.75 17.31
CA PRO A 82 15.48 8.91 18.50
C PRO A 82 14.45 9.41 19.52
N ASP A 83 13.85 8.48 20.26
CA ASP A 83 12.86 8.74 21.33
C ASP A 83 11.61 9.50 20.85
N THR A 84 11.32 9.40 19.57
CA THR A 84 10.15 9.96 18.90
C THR A 84 9.42 8.85 18.12
N GLY A 85 8.51 9.22 17.24
CA GLY A 85 7.77 8.28 16.37
C GLY A 85 6.27 8.35 16.59
N PRO A 86 5.49 7.48 15.93
CA PRO A 86 4.03 7.48 16.04
C PRO A 86 3.58 7.01 17.43
N ALA A 87 2.37 7.37 17.82
CA ALA A 87 1.68 6.72 18.94
C ALA A 87 1.56 5.22 18.72
N LEU A 88 1.36 4.43 19.78
CA LEU A 88 0.97 3.03 19.64
C LEU A 88 -0.41 2.98 18.98
N HIS A 89 -0.49 2.38 17.79
CA HIS A 89 -1.68 2.34 16.95
C HIS A 89 -1.79 1.03 16.19
N LEU A 90 -2.91 0.80 15.53
CA LEU A 90 -3.09 -0.30 14.59
C LEU A 90 -3.81 0.18 13.34
N HIS A 91 -3.60 -0.51 12.23
CA HIS A 91 -4.36 -0.37 10.99
C HIS A 91 -5.45 -1.43 10.94
N LEU A 92 -6.67 -1.06 10.54
CA LEU A 92 -7.80 -1.99 10.47
C LEU A 92 -7.75 -2.85 9.21
N SER A 93 -7.29 -2.28 8.11
CA SER A 93 -7.37 -2.88 6.75
C SER A 93 -6.03 -3.05 6.05
N GLN A 94 -4.98 -2.32 6.46
CA GLN A 94 -3.67 -2.33 5.82
C GLN A 94 -2.67 -3.19 6.58
N GLU A 95 -1.80 -3.88 5.87
CA GLU A 95 -0.49 -4.33 6.35
C GLU A 95 0.52 -3.20 6.16
N GLU A 96 1.48 -3.09 7.08
CA GLU A 96 2.56 -2.14 7.01
C GLU A 96 3.91 -2.88 7.02
N TRP A 97 4.68 -2.70 5.94
CA TRP A 97 6.00 -3.30 5.81
C TRP A 97 7.08 -2.27 6.02
N PHE A 98 8.15 -2.67 6.72
CA PHE A 98 9.30 -1.84 7.07
C PHE A 98 10.58 -2.45 6.52
N TYR A 99 11.47 -1.60 6.01
CA TYR A 99 12.83 -1.95 5.61
C TYR A 99 13.79 -0.88 6.08
N ILE A 100 14.79 -1.25 6.86
CA ILE A 100 15.77 -0.33 7.44
C ILE A 100 16.91 -0.12 6.44
N MET A 101 17.17 1.12 6.08
CA MET A 101 18.24 1.50 5.17
C MET A 101 19.49 1.96 5.93
N GLU A 102 19.32 2.78 6.98
CA GLU A 102 20.40 3.32 7.82
C GLU A 102 19.95 3.48 9.26
N GLY A 103 20.90 3.39 10.18
CA GLY A 103 20.63 3.51 11.62
C GLY A 103 19.97 2.26 12.21
N GLU A 104 19.49 2.38 13.43
CA GLU A 104 18.78 1.32 14.13
C GLU A 104 17.39 1.80 14.56
N VAL A 105 16.40 0.93 14.41
CA VAL A 105 15.01 1.23 14.77
C VAL A 105 14.49 0.15 15.71
N ARG A 106 13.95 0.58 16.84
CA ARG A 106 13.22 -0.28 17.78
C ARG A 106 11.73 -0.22 17.49
N PHE A 107 11.09 -1.36 17.61
CA PHE A 107 9.67 -1.54 17.37
C PHE A 107 9.02 -2.18 18.58
N GLN A 108 7.76 -1.83 18.83
CA GLN A 108 6.82 -2.66 19.57
C GLN A 108 5.75 -3.14 18.63
N VAL A 109 5.47 -4.45 18.60
CA VAL A 109 4.46 -5.10 17.76
C VAL A 109 3.69 -6.09 18.63
N GLY A 110 2.45 -5.77 18.97
CA GLY A 110 1.74 -6.43 20.06
C GLY A 110 2.56 -6.36 21.34
N ASP A 111 2.82 -7.52 21.96
CA ASP A 111 3.63 -7.63 23.18
C ASP A 111 5.13 -7.83 22.91
N ARG A 112 5.53 -7.88 21.63
CA ARG A 112 6.93 -8.14 21.25
C ARG A 112 7.68 -6.83 21.02
N ARG A 113 8.96 -6.84 21.39
CA ARG A 113 9.91 -5.78 21.05
C ARG A 113 10.96 -6.32 20.08
N LEU A 114 11.25 -5.55 19.05
CA LEU A 114 12.24 -5.84 18.03
C LEU A 114 13.20 -4.67 17.94
N GLN A 115 14.47 -4.95 17.59
CA GLN A 115 15.44 -3.95 17.15
C GLN A 115 15.99 -4.40 15.82
N LEU A 116 15.92 -3.54 14.83
CA LEU A 116 16.28 -3.81 13.44
C LEU A 116 17.34 -2.81 12.99
N GLY A 117 18.30 -3.30 12.21
CA GLY A 117 19.35 -2.53 11.58
C GLY A 117 19.30 -2.57 10.05
N PRO A 118 20.29 -1.95 9.38
CA PRO A 118 20.33 -1.87 7.92
C PRO A 118 20.24 -3.23 7.23
N GLY A 119 19.31 -3.37 6.27
CA GLY A 119 19.02 -4.61 5.57
C GLY A 119 17.92 -5.45 6.21
N ASP A 120 17.56 -5.21 7.47
CA ASP A 120 16.46 -5.92 8.12
C ASP A 120 15.11 -5.40 7.66
N SER A 121 14.11 -6.29 7.71
CA SER A 121 12.73 -5.94 7.40
C SER A 121 11.72 -6.79 8.17
N PHE A 122 10.51 -6.28 8.34
CA PHE A 122 9.38 -7.07 8.83
C PHE A 122 8.05 -6.51 8.33
N LEU A 123 7.01 -7.32 8.43
CA LEU A 123 5.63 -6.92 8.15
C LEU A 123 4.85 -6.84 9.46
N ALA A 124 4.31 -5.66 9.78
CA ALA A 124 3.29 -5.51 10.81
C ALA A 124 1.93 -5.90 10.25
N PRO A 125 1.30 -6.98 10.74
CA PRO A 125 -0.01 -7.37 10.25
C PRO A 125 -1.08 -6.34 10.66
N ARG A 126 -2.12 -6.20 9.83
CA ARG A 126 -3.30 -5.42 10.21
C ARG A 126 -3.86 -5.88 11.56
N ARG A 127 -4.45 -4.95 12.31
CA ARG A 127 -5.07 -5.17 13.63
C ARG A 127 -4.10 -5.56 14.75
N ILE A 128 -2.79 -5.53 14.50
CA ILE A 128 -1.79 -5.72 15.53
C ILE A 128 -1.23 -4.35 15.93
N PRO A 129 -1.36 -3.93 17.21
CA PRO A 129 -0.82 -2.67 17.67
C PRO A 129 0.69 -2.59 17.47
N HIS A 130 1.17 -1.48 16.92
CA HIS A 130 2.60 -1.28 16.72
C HIS A 130 2.99 0.21 16.81
N THR A 131 4.26 0.43 17.03
CA THR A 131 4.94 1.72 17.01
C THR A 131 6.44 1.51 16.84
N PHE A 132 7.16 2.56 16.50
CA PHE A 132 8.59 2.52 16.29
C PHE A 132 9.29 3.82 16.71
N SER A 133 10.63 3.75 16.88
CA SER A 133 11.49 4.90 17.14
C SER A 133 12.92 4.56 16.75
N ALA A 134 13.67 5.52 16.25
CA ALA A 134 15.11 5.33 16.10
C ALA A 134 15.81 5.14 17.45
N THR A 135 17.00 4.54 17.44
CA THR A 135 17.83 4.27 18.63
C THR A 135 19.18 4.94 18.46
N GLY A 136 19.52 5.82 19.39
CA GLY A 136 20.83 6.47 19.48
C GLY A 136 21.05 7.60 18.47
N SER A 137 20.91 7.34 17.17
CA SER A 137 21.06 8.32 16.09
C SER A 137 19.81 8.34 15.18
N PRO A 138 19.64 9.36 14.37
CA PRO A 138 18.56 9.35 13.36
C PRO A 138 18.69 8.15 12.42
N ALA A 139 17.53 7.59 12.04
CA ALA A 139 17.45 6.44 11.13
C ALA A 139 16.77 6.81 9.81
N HIS A 140 16.98 5.95 8.81
CA HIS A 140 16.42 6.03 7.47
C HIS A 140 15.76 4.69 7.11
N MET A 141 14.51 4.69 6.69
CA MET A 141 13.78 3.47 6.36
C MET A 141 12.74 3.69 5.26
N LEU A 142 12.37 2.61 4.59
CA LEU A 142 11.17 2.55 3.76
C LEU A 142 10.02 1.95 4.56
N ILE A 143 8.85 2.48 4.34
CA ILE A 143 7.57 1.94 4.81
C ILE A 143 6.66 1.73 3.61
N ALA A 144 5.98 0.58 3.55
CA ALA A 144 5.00 0.31 2.51
C ALA A 144 3.68 -0.16 3.12
N PHE A 145 2.57 0.34 2.56
CA PHE A 145 1.21 -0.04 2.95
C PHE A 145 0.52 -0.80 1.82
N THR A 146 -0.13 -1.91 2.17
CA THR A 146 -0.91 -2.70 1.22
C THR A 146 -2.20 -3.24 1.86
N PRO A 147 -3.39 -2.96 1.30
CA PRO A 147 -3.63 -1.93 0.29
C PRO A 147 -3.24 -0.53 0.80
N ALA A 148 -2.98 0.42 -0.11
CA ALA A 148 -2.66 1.81 0.26
C ALA A 148 -3.84 2.53 0.91
N ASP A 149 -5.04 2.30 0.38
CA ASP A 149 -6.32 2.87 0.83
C ASP A 149 -6.21 4.37 1.16
N LYS A 150 -6.42 4.77 2.42
CA LYS A 150 -6.40 6.18 2.86
C LYS A 150 -5.05 6.64 3.42
N MET A 151 -4.01 5.80 3.37
CA MET A 151 -2.75 6.10 4.06
C MET A 151 -1.99 7.28 3.45
N GLU A 152 -2.04 7.46 2.13
CA GLU A 152 -1.46 8.64 1.49
C GLU A 152 -2.08 9.93 2.03
N GLN A 153 -3.41 9.99 2.07
CA GLN A 153 -4.12 11.14 2.59
C GLN A 153 -3.87 11.35 4.09
N TYR A 154 -3.73 10.26 4.87
CA TYR A 154 -3.34 10.36 6.28
C TYR A 154 -2.01 11.11 6.44
N PHE A 155 -0.99 10.76 5.67
CA PHE A 155 0.32 11.38 5.79
C PHE A 155 0.32 12.85 5.33
N ILE A 156 -0.43 13.18 4.29
CA ILE A 156 -0.61 14.57 3.83
C ILE A 156 -1.26 15.40 4.94
N ASP A 157 -2.37 14.92 5.51
CA ASP A 157 -3.12 15.65 6.53
C ASP A 157 -2.37 15.69 7.87
N ALA A 158 -1.65 14.63 8.22
CA ALA A 158 -0.81 14.58 9.42
C ALA A 158 0.37 15.55 9.33
N ALA A 159 0.98 15.70 8.15
CA ALA A 159 2.02 16.69 7.92
C ALA A 159 1.48 18.13 8.02
N ALA A 160 0.27 18.38 7.52
CA ALA A 160 -0.39 19.68 7.63
C ALA A 160 -0.84 19.99 9.07
N HIS A 161 -1.16 18.96 9.87
CA HIS A 161 -1.70 19.08 11.21
C HIS A 161 -1.01 18.16 12.23
N PRO A 162 0.30 18.31 12.51
CA PRO A 162 1.06 17.35 13.32
C PRO A 162 0.50 17.12 14.74
N SER A 163 -0.11 18.15 15.34
CA SER A 163 -0.74 18.06 16.68
C SER A 163 -1.97 17.15 16.72
N LEU A 164 -2.56 16.82 15.56
CA LEU A 164 -3.73 15.95 15.44
C LEU A 164 -3.34 14.52 15.10
N ALA A 165 -2.16 14.28 14.52
CA ALA A 165 -1.75 12.98 13.98
C ALA A 165 -1.85 11.82 14.98
N ALA A 166 -1.67 12.08 16.28
CA ALA A 166 -1.79 11.09 17.35
C ALA A 166 -3.14 11.15 18.10
N LYS A 167 -4.17 11.77 17.53
CA LYS A 167 -5.51 11.84 18.14
C LYS A 167 -6.42 10.75 17.60
N GLN A 168 -7.20 10.12 18.50
CA GLN A 168 -8.13 9.04 18.16
C GLN A 168 -9.07 9.40 17.00
N ASP A 169 -9.74 10.56 17.08
CA ASP A 169 -10.71 10.99 16.07
C ASP A 169 -10.07 11.31 14.71
N PHE A 170 -8.80 11.72 14.73
CA PHE A 170 -8.04 11.92 13.51
C PHE A 170 -7.71 10.57 12.86
N MET A 171 -7.14 9.63 13.60
CA MET A 171 -6.76 8.30 13.12
C MET A 171 -7.96 7.50 12.60
N ASN A 172 -9.12 7.58 13.28
CA ASN A 172 -10.34 6.87 12.88
C ASN A 172 -10.80 7.19 11.45
N ARG A 173 -10.49 8.37 10.92
CA ARG A 173 -10.84 8.78 9.55
C ARG A 173 -10.09 7.98 8.48
N TYR A 174 -8.95 7.39 8.88
CA TYR A 174 -8.00 6.71 7.99
C TYR A 174 -7.87 5.21 8.29
N ASP A 175 -8.92 4.59 8.85
CA ASP A 175 -8.92 3.17 9.21
C ASP A 175 -7.81 2.78 10.21
N MET A 176 -7.45 3.70 11.09
CA MET A 176 -6.48 3.49 12.16
C MET A 176 -7.14 3.63 13.52
N GLN A 177 -6.60 2.95 14.53
CA GLN A 177 -7.00 3.11 15.92
C GLN A 177 -5.80 3.52 16.77
N TRP A 178 -5.98 4.56 17.56
CA TRP A 178 -5.04 4.91 18.62
C TRP A 178 -5.23 3.91 19.78
N ILE A 179 -4.14 3.34 20.27
CA ILE A 179 -4.13 2.38 21.39
C ILE A 179 -3.55 3.02 22.65
N GLY A 180 -2.56 3.89 22.49
CA GLY A 180 -1.90 4.56 23.59
C GLY A 180 -0.73 5.44 23.14
N PRO A 181 -0.06 6.10 24.10
CA PRO A 181 1.19 6.79 23.81
C PRO A 181 2.26 5.78 23.40
N SER A 182 3.23 6.22 22.60
CA SER A 182 4.37 5.38 22.29
C SER A 182 5.19 5.13 23.57
N PRO A 183 5.60 3.85 23.86
CA PRO A 183 6.46 3.53 24.98
C PRO A 183 7.90 4.04 24.78
N PHE A 184 8.18 4.64 23.64
CA PHE A 184 9.50 5.15 23.25
C PHE A 184 9.64 6.66 23.40
N TRP A 185 8.54 7.39 23.63
CA TRP A 185 8.63 8.83 23.84
C TRP A 185 9.35 9.15 25.15
N LYS A 186 10.23 10.14 25.12
CA LYS A 186 10.77 10.71 26.35
C LYS A 186 9.67 11.39 27.13
N SER A 187 9.56 11.07 28.39
CA SER A 187 8.76 11.78 29.38
C SER A 187 9.38 13.15 29.68
#